data_918d662bc8b99401c7adb2a511e7a7fe
#
_entry.id   918d662bc8b99401c7adb2a511e7a7fe
#
_cell.length_a   1.000
_cell.length_b   1.000
_cell.length_c   1.000
_cell.angle_alpha   90.00
_cell.angle_beta   90.00
_cell.angle_gamma   90.00
#
_symmetry.space_group_name_H-M   'P 1'
#
loop_
_entity.id
_entity.type
_entity.pdbx_description
1 polymer ?
#
loop_
_entity_poly.entity_id
_entity_poly.type
_entity_poly.pdbx_seq_one_letter_code
_entity_poly.pdbx_strand_id
1 'polypeptide(L)'
;MKELASNKEWKKWGESDPLFGVASWNNKNKDGSNPWTNEDFYQLGESDWRDFRTHWERYGLSSNDSCLEIGCGAGRITKQLALYFKEVHAVDVSEKMIEYAKTHVTSSSVSFHVSTGVNIPLNDQSVNSVFSTHVFQHLDTLDIARNYFKEISRVLKRNGTMMIHLPIYKWPSSSRGFKQLYAIRKQLSDVRASMRRSLMEFGLGKPIMRGLWYPVDFFYEEFPKLGFDDIEISMFVTKSNNDPHPFVLARKG
;
A
#
# COMPACT_ATOMS: atom_id res chain seq x y z
N MET A 1 -5.01 -7.82 -21.73
CA MET A 1 -4.96 -8.47 -20.39
C MET A 1 -6.23 -8.09 -19.63
N LYS A 2 -6.86 -9.01 -18.89
CA LYS A 2 -8.06 -8.67 -18.09
C LYS A 2 -7.62 -7.79 -16.92
N GLU A 3 -8.32 -6.70 -16.70
CA GLU A 3 -8.03 -5.79 -15.59
C GLU A 3 -8.18 -6.49 -14.24
N LEU A 4 -7.25 -6.24 -13.30
CA LEU A 4 -7.29 -6.78 -11.95
C LEU A 4 -8.56 -6.31 -11.22
N ALA A 5 -9.14 -7.18 -10.41
CA ALA A 5 -10.35 -6.83 -9.71
C ALA A 5 -10.10 -5.79 -8.59
N SER A 6 -8.92 -5.82 -7.96
CA SER A 6 -8.49 -4.76 -7.05
C SER A 6 -8.43 -3.39 -7.73
N ASN A 7 -7.90 -3.31 -8.96
CA ASN A 7 -7.83 -2.04 -9.68
C ASN A 7 -9.20 -1.43 -9.93
N LYS A 8 -10.18 -2.26 -10.33
CA LYS A 8 -11.56 -1.80 -10.54
C LYS A 8 -12.19 -1.24 -9.25
N GLU A 9 -11.92 -1.88 -8.12
CA GLU A 9 -12.42 -1.44 -6.82
C GLU A 9 -11.82 -0.07 -6.43
N TRP A 10 -10.51 0.10 -6.61
CA TRP A 10 -9.84 1.36 -6.29
C TRP A 10 -10.20 2.51 -7.23
N LYS A 11 -10.45 2.24 -8.52
CA LYS A 11 -11.01 3.24 -9.44
C LYS A 11 -12.37 3.74 -8.97
N LYS A 12 -13.25 2.83 -8.53
CA LYS A 12 -14.57 3.20 -7.97
C LYS A 12 -14.46 4.04 -6.69
N TRP A 13 -13.51 3.73 -5.80
CA TRP A 13 -13.23 4.55 -4.63
C TRP A 13 -12.77 5.95 -5.01
N GLY A 14 -11.89 6.09 -5.99
CA GLY A 14 -11.46 7.37 -6.51
C GLY A 14 -12.59 8.23 -7.08
N GLU A 15 -13.59 7.59 -7.69
CA GLU A 15 -14.79 8.26 -8.23
C GLU A 15 -15.81 8.62 -7.14
N SER A 16 -15.96 7.79 -6.11
CA SER A 16 -17.05 7.90 -5.14
C SER A 16 -16.69 8.71 -3.91
N ASP A 17 -15.59 8.37 -3.25
CA ASP A 17 -15.11 8.99 -2.01
C ASP A 17 -13.62 8.78 -1.83
N PRO A 18 -12.77 9.59 -2.48
CA PRO A 18 -11.32 9.38 -2.50
C PRO A 18 -10.68 9.45 -1.11
N LEU A 19 -11.13 10.31 -0.23
CA LEU A 19 -10.55 10.44 1.11
C LEU A 19 -10.89 9.25 1.99
N PHE A 20 -12.14 8.82 1.99
CA PHE A 20 -12.58 7.64 2.73
C PHE A 20 -11.98 6.36 2.14
N GLY A 21 -11.83 6.26 0.83
CA GLY A 21 -11.13 5.14 0.20
C GLY A 21 -9.74 4.94 0.78
N VAL A 22 -8.97 6.02 0.94
CA VAL A 22 -7.61 5.97 1.50
C VAL A 22 -7.59 5.78 3.02
N ALA A 23 -8.53 6.40 3.76
CA ALA A 23 -8.60 6.37 5.23
C ALA A 23 -10.04 6.05 5.69
N SER A 24 -10.37 4.75 5.74
CA SER A 24 -11.73 4.22 5.95
C SER A 24 -12.14 4.23 7.42
N TRP A 25 -11.96 5.33 8.11
CA TRP A 25 -12.35 5.44 9.51
C TRP A 25 -13.87 5.54 9.66
N ASN A 26 -14.38 5.02 10.79
CA ASN A 26 -15.80 5.02 11.06
C ASN A 26 -16.37 6.45 11.02
N ASN A 27 -17.54 6.64 10.39
CA ASN A 27 -18.22 7.92 10.20
C ASN A 27 -17.46 8.99 9.38
N LYS A 28 -16.29 8.67 8.79
CA LYS A 28 -15.47 9.59 7.99
C LYS A 28 -15.80 9.58 6.48
N ASN A 29 -16.71 8.70 6.03
CA ASN A 29 -17.21 8.75 4.65
C ASN A 29 -18.04 10.01 4.39
N LYS A 30 -18.14 10.44 3.14
CA LYS A 30 -18.82 11.68 2.72
C LYS A 30 -20.27 11.85 3.22
N ASP A 31 -20.98 10.73 3.42
CA ASP A 31 -22.34 10.69 3.94
C ASP A 31 -22.40 10.39 5.45
N GLY A 32 -21.25 10.32 6.11
CA GLY A 32 -21.13 10.04 7.53
C GLY A 32 -21.41 11.25 8.41
N SER A 33 -21.49 11.02 9.72
CA SER A 33 -21.72 12.11 10.69
C SER A 33 -20.52 13.05 10.87
N ASN A 34 -19.34 12.64 10.44
CA ASN A 34 -18.09 13.42 10.55
C ASN A 34 -17.17 13.12 9.35
N PRO A 35 -17.55 13.55 8.12
CA PRO A 35 -16.77 13.26 6.91
C PRO A 35 -15.36 13.85 6.97
N TRP A 36 -14.44 13.25 6.21
CA TRP A 36 -13.11 13.82 6.06
C TRP A 36 -13.16 15.22 5.47
N THR A 37 -12.53 16.18 6.15
CA THR A 37 -12.07 17.42 5.53
C THR A 37 -10.67 17.20 4.92
N ASN A 38 -10.28 18.03 3.96
CA ASN A 38 -8.93 17.99 3.42
C ASN A 38 -7.89 18.25 4.52
N GLU A 39 -8.18 19.19 5.40
CA GLU A 39 -7.29 19.55 6.51
C GLU A 39 -7.03 18.35 7.42
N ASP A 40 -8.08 17.73 7.98
CA ASP A 40 -7.96 16.55 8.85
C ASP A 40 -7.23 15.39 8.16
N PHE A 41 -7.54 15.16 6.87
CA PHE A 41 -6.97 14.09 6.09
C PHE A 41 -5.45 14.25 5.90
N TYR A 42 -4.99 15.45 5.57
CA TYR A 42 -3.55 15.70 5.40
C TYR A 42 -2.81 15.83 6.73
N GLN A 43 -3.45 16.31 7.82
CA GLN A 43 -2.90 16.26 9.17
C GLN A 43 -2.69 14.81 9.65
N LEU A 44 -3.63 13.91 9.33
CA LEU A 44 -3.44 12.48 9.57
C LEU A 44 -2.18 11.97 8.86
N GLY A 45 -1.97 12.37 7.60
CA GLY A 45 -0.78 12.02 6.83
C GLY A 45 0.52 12.50 7.49
N GLU A 46 0.54 13.69 8.06
CA GLU A 46 1.68 14.23 8.78
C GLU A 46 1.99 13.42 10.05
N SER A 47 0.96 13.10 10.83
CA SER A 47 1.11 12.27 12.02
C SER A 47 1.67 10.89 11.70
N ASP A 48 1.08 10.21 10.71
CA ASP A 48 1.51 8.87 10.29
C ASP A 48 2.93 8.87 9.74
N TRP A 49 3.25 9.83 8.87
CA TRP A 49 4.60 9.93 8.29
C TRP A 49 5.69 10.13 9.34
N ARG A 50 5.43 10.91 10.38
CA ARG A 50 6.39 11.11 11.49
C ARG A 50 6.74 9.78 12.14
N ASP A 51 5.76 8.92 12.39
CA ASP A 51 5.97 7.61 12.99
C ASP A 51 6.66 6.66 11.98
N PHE A 52 6.20 6.59 10.73
CA PHE A 52 6.81 5.76 9.68
C PHE A 52 8.26 6.13 9.43
N ARG A 53 8.55 7.42 9.28
CA ARG A 53 9.91 7.91 9.03
C ARG A 53 10.86 7.54 10.16
N THR A 54 10.46 7.68 11.41
CA THR A 54 11.29 7.34 12.57
C THR A 54 11.74 5.87 12.52
N HIS A 55 10.85 4.96 12.16
CA HIS A 55 11.18 3.55 12.04
C HIS A 55 12.05 3.25 10.82
N TRP A 56 11.80 3.93 9.69
CA TRP A 56 12.59 3.74 8.48
C TRP A 56 14.01 4.31 8.62
N GLU A 57 14.17 5.47 9.25
CA GLU A 57 15.49 6.04 9.57
C GLU A 57 16.30 5.13 10.50
N ARG A 58 15.65 4.52 11.50
CA ARG A 58 16.30 3.54 12.39
C ARG A 58 16.76 2.28 11.64
N TYR A 59 15.98 1.80 10.69
CA TYR A 59 16.35 0.70 9.80
C TYR A 59 17.52 1.06 8.89
N GLY A 60 17.72 2.33 8.58
CA GLY A 60 18.78 2.82 7.72
C GLY A 60 18.29 3.31 6.37
N LEU A 61 17.26 4.17 6.36
CA LEU A 61 16.89 4.96 5.19
C LEU A 61 18.14 5.68 4.67
N SER A 62 18.64 5.26 3.51
CA SER A 62 20.01 5.56 3.07
C SER A 62 20.15 6.93 2.39
N SER A 63 19.06 7.50 1.90
CA SER A 63 19.09 8.75 1.14
C SER A 63 17.69 9.39 1.09
N ASN A 64 17.66 10.71 1.07
CA ASN A 64 16.48 11.52 0.79
C ASN A 64 16.44 12.03 -0.67
N ASP A 65 17.21 11.43 -1.58
CA ASP A 65 17.28 11.92 -2.97
C ASP A 65 15.99 11.60 -3.73
N SER A 66 15.60 10.33 -3.85
CA SER A 66 14.41 9.94 -4.60
C SER A 66 13.61 8.84 -3.93
N CYS A 67 12.30 8.97 -3.96
CA CYS A 67 11.34 8.01 -3.42
C CYS A 67 10.25 7.68 -4.43
N LEU A 68 9.93 6.39 -4.56
CA LEU A 68 8.71 5.90 -5.19
C LEU A 68 7.66 5.62 -4.11
N GLU A 69 6.49 6.21 -4.23
CA GLU A 69 5.30 5.83 -3.45
C GLU A 69 4.36 4.98 -4.31
N ILE A 70 4.07 3.75 -3.86
CA ILE A 70 3.14 2.84 -4.52
C ILE A 70 1.78 2.93 -3.83
N GLY A 71 0.73 3.28 -4.61
CA GLY A 71 -0.63 3.50 -4.12
C GLY A 71 -0.76 4.80 -3.36
N CYS A 72 -0.41 5.91 -4.00
CA CYS A 72 -0.43 7.23 -3.38
C CYS A 72 -1.85 7.72 -3.05
N GLY A 73 -2.89 7.14 -3.66
CA GLY A 73 -4.28 7.52 -3.47
C GLY A 73 -4.49 9.03 -3.67
N ALA A 74 -5.18 9.65 -2.72
CA ALA A 74 -5.42 11.11 -2.69
C ALA A 74 -4.20 11.95 -2.26
N GLY A 75 -2.99 11.36 -2.16
CA GLY A 75 -1.74 12.07 -1.89
C GLY A 75 -1.46 12.36 -0.40
N ARG A 76 -2.07 11.62 0.51
CA ARG A 76 -1.95 11.84 1.96
C ARG A 76 -0.50 11.77 2.45
N ILE A 77 0.22 10.72 2.08
CA ILE A 77 1.63 10.55 2.41
C ILE A 77 2.53 11.21 1.36
N THR A 78 2.13 11.27 0.10
CA THR A 78 2.86 11.97 -0.97
C THR A 78 3.25 13.38 -0.56
N LYS A 79 2.33 14.12 0.07
CA LYS A 79 2.57 15.48 0.57
C LYS A 79 3.74 15.54 1.55
N GLN A 80 3.87 14.54 2.41
CA GLN A 80 4.92 14.44 3.40
C GLN A 80 6.25 13.98 2.78
N LEU A 81 6.18 13.01 1.85
CA LEU A 81 7.35 12.57 1.09
C LEU A 81 7.97 13.72 0.31
N ALA A 82 7.14 14.60 -0.28
CA ALA A 82 7.58 15.78 -1.01
C ALA A 82 8.32 16.82 -0.16
N LEU A 83 8.10 16.83 1.17
CA LEU A 83 8.84 17.68 2.11
C LEU A 83 10.18 17.06 2.54
N TYR A 84 10.32 15.74 2.38
CA TYR A 84 11.49 15.01 2.85
C TYR A 84 12.44 14.64 1.72
N PHE A 85 11.91 14.16 0.58
CA PHE A 85 12.69 13.72 -0.57
C PHE A 85 12.82 14.84 -1.61
N LYS A 86 13.98 14.88 -2.30
CA LYS A 86 14.24 15.84 -3.39
C LYS A 86 13.39 15.53 -4.63
N GLU A 87 13.06 14.25 -4.86
CA GLU A 87 12.25 13.76 -5.95
C GLU A 87 11.31 12.66 -5.46
N VAL A 88 10.03 12.76 -5.83
CA VAL A 88 9.00 11.77 -5.47
C VAL A 88 8.25 11.35 -6.72
N HIS A 89 8.21 10.04 -6.98
CA HIS A 89 7.35 9.42 -7.97
C HIS A 89 6.15 8.79 -7.24
N ALA A 90 4.97 9.33 -7.45
CA ALA A 90 3.75 8.86 -6.82
C ALA A 90 2.89 8.09 -7.83
N VAL A 91 2.60 6.82 -7.54
CA VAL A 91 1.92 5.90 -8.46
C VAL A 91 0.62 5.43 -7.87
N ASP A 92 -0.47 5.47 -8.65
CA ASP A 92 -1.76 4.84 -8.29
C ASP A 92 -2.41 4.22 -9.53
N VAL A 93 -3.35 3.29 -9.33
CA VAL A 93 -4.12 2.64 -10.41
C VAL A 93 -5.36 3.44 -10.80
N SER A 94 -5.78 4.37 -9.94
CA SER A 94 -6.96 5.23 -10.13
C SER A 94 -6.55 6.60 -10.64
N GLU A 95 -6.94 6.91 -11.88
CA GLU A 95 -6.74 8.22 -12.47
C GLU A 95 -7.39 9.33 -11.63
N LYS A 96 -8.59 9.05 -11.07
CA LYS A 96 -9.31 10.01 -10.22
C LYS A 96 -8.60 10.29 -8.90
N MET A 97 -7.93 9.29 -8.32
CA MET A 97 -7.05 9.50 -7.16
C MET A 97 -5.88 10.41 -7.52
N ILE A 98 -5.23 10.15 -8.66
CA ILE A 98 -4.12 10.97 -9.16
C ILE A 98 -4.57 12.42 -9.45
N GLU A 99 -5.70 12.62 -10.10
CA GLU A 99 -6.28 13.94 -10.33
C GLU A 99 -6.49 14.69 -9.00
N TYR A 100 -7.09 14.00 -8.03
CA TYR A 100 -7.32 14.57 -6.70
C TYR A 100 -5.99 14.93 -6.01
N ALA A 101 -5.02 14.02 -6.00
CA ALA A 101 -3.71 14.25 -5.39
C ALA A 101 -3.00 15.45 -6.01
N LYS A 102 -3.01 15.60 -7.34
CA LYS A 102 -2.39 16.75 -8.07
C LYS A 102 -2.96 18.10 -7.65
N THR A 103 -4.25 18.17 -7.30
CA THR A 103 -4.87 19.44 -6.88
C THR A 103 -4.49 19.85 -5.46
N HIS A 104 -4.03 18.91 -4.62
CA HIS A 104 -3.75 19.14 -3.20
C HIS A 104 -2.29 19.01 -2.80
N VAL A 105 -1.47 18.40 -3.67
CA VAL A 105 -0.02 18.27 -3.50
C VAL A 105 0.67 19.02 -4.63
N THR A 106 0.93 20.30 -4.40
CA THR A 106 1.43 21.25 -5.42
C THR A 106 2.95 21.39 -5.45
N SER A 107 3.68 20.37 -4.99
CA SER A 107 5.15 20.39 -5.00
C SER A 107 5.71 20.07 -6.37
N SER A 108 6.66 20.84 -6.84
CA SER A 108 7.40 20.60 -8.10
C SER A 108 8.33 19.37 -8.02
N SER A 109 8.58 18.85 -6.81
CA SER A 109 9.36 17.62 -6.62
C SER A 109 8.57 16.34 -6.87
N VAL A 110 7.25 16.41 -7.13
CA VAL A 110 6.38 15.25 -7.27
C VAL A 110 5.99 15.01 -8.72
N SER A 111 6.28 13.82 -9.21
CA SER A 111 5.80 13.28 -10.49
C SER A 111 4.73 12.22 -10.26
N PHE A 112 3.52 12.47 -10.74
CA PHE A 112 2.38 11.54 -10.59
C PHE A 112 2.22 10.65 -11.83
N HIS A 113 2.00 9.35 -11.60
CA HIS A 113 1.85 8.34 -12.64
C HIS A 113 0.62 7.46 -12.41
N VAL A 114 -0.15 7.20 -13.47
CA VAL A 114 -1.19 6.17 -13.45
C VAL A 114 -0.57 4.83 -13.84
N SER A 115 -0.75 3.80 -13.02
CA SER A 115 -0.25 2.46 -13.26
C SER A 115 -1.37 1.51 -13.71
N THR A 116 -1.00 0.47 -14.45
CA THR A 116 -1.92 -0.63 -14.80
C THR A 116 -2.04 -1.69 -13.69
N GLY A 117 -1.35 -1.49 -12.57
CA GLY A 117 -1.30 -2.38 -11.42
C GLY A 117 0.11 -2.84 -11.11
N VAL A 118 0.59 -3.91 -11.73
CA VAL A 118 1.91 -4.49 -11.39
C VAL A 118 3.10 -3.84 -12.09
N ASN A 119 2.88 -3.02 -13.10
CA ASN A 119 3.97 -2.36 -13.84
C ASN A 119 4.23 -0.98 -13.25
N ILE A 120 5.46 -0.76 -12.78
CA ILE A 120 5.92 0.55 -12.29
C ILE A 120 6.54 1.32 -13.45
N PRO A 121 5.98 2.50 -13.84
CA PRO A 121 6.42 3.24 -15.03
C PRO A 121 7.70 4.04 -14.77
N LEU A 122 8.71 3.41 -14.22
CA LEU A 122 10.03 3.98 -13.95
C LEU A 122 11.12 3.09 -14.56
N ASN A 123 12.28 3.70 -14.83
CA ASN A 123 13.45 2.99 -15.32
C ASN A 123 14.06 2.09 -14.23
N ASP A 124 14.85 1.11 -14.64
CA ASP A 124 15.64 0.28 -13.74
C ASP A 124 16.58 1.16 -12.91
N GLN A 125 16.78 0.82 -11.65
CA GLN A 125 17.70 1.49 -10.74
C GLN A 125 17.56 3.03 -10.73
N SER A 126 16.32 3.52 -10.72
CA SER A 126 16.02 4.96 -10.81
C SER A 126 15.78 5.63 -9.46
N VAL A 127 15.36 4.88 -8.42
CA VAL A 127 15.01 5.46 -7.12
C VAL A 127 15.86 4.89 -5.98
N ASN A 128 16.08 5.70 -4.94
CA ASN A 128 16.83 5.31 -3.75
C ASN A 128 15.94 4.62 -2.71
N SER A 129 14.65 4.94 -2.71
CA SER A 129 13.71 4.51 -1.68
C SER A 129 12.36 4.13 -2.27
N VAL A 130 11.68 3.14 -1.68
CA VAL A 130 10.31 2.77 -2.06
C VAL A 130 9.44 2.69 -0.81
N PHE A 131 8.32 3.39 -0.82
CA PHE A 131 7.33 3.42 0.24
C PHE A 131 5.96 2.93 -0.24
N SER A 132 5.24 2.23 0.63
CA SER A 132 3.81 1.95 0.41
C SER A 132 3.11 1.70 1.75
N THR A 133 1.91 2.26 1.89
CA THR A 133 1.06 2.02 3.06
C THR A 133 -0.37 1.73 2.65
N HIS A 134 -0.98 0.71 3.28
CA HIS A 134 -2.37 0.28 3.06
C HIS A 134 -2.74 -0.15 1.63
N VAL A 135 -1.77 -0.58 0.81
CA VAL A 135 -1.97 -1.01 -0.58
C VAL A 135 -1.89 -2.53 -0.72
N PHE A 136 -0.81 -3.13 -0.23
CA PHE A 136 -0.52 -4.56 -0.45
C PHE A 136 -1.55 -5.49 0.17
N GLN A 137 -2.24 -5.05 1.22
CA GLN A 137 -3.37 -5.79 1.81
C GLN A 137 -4.57 -5.92 0.86
N HIS A 138 -4.66 -5.10 -0.18
CA HIS A 138 -5.78 -5.07 -1.12
C HIS A 138 -5.49 -5.76 -2.45
N LEU A 139 -4.30 -6.33 -2.63
CA LEU A 139 -3.95 -7.06 -3.83
C LEU A 139 -4.77 -8.36 -3.96
N ASP A 140 -4.98 -8.82 -5.20
CA ASP A 140 -5.80 -10.00 -5.47
C ASP A 140 -5.16 -11.31 -4.99
N THR A 141 -3.83 -11.46 -5.14
CA THR A 141 -3.10 -12.70 -4.83
C THR A 141 -1.64 -12.43 -4.42
N LEU A 142 -1.01 -13.43 -3.79
CA LEU A 142 0.44 -13.40 -3.49
C LEU A 142 1.30 -13.34 -4.76
N ASP A 143 0.83 -13.89 -5.90
CA ASP A 143 1.58 -13.83 -7.16
C ASP A 143 1.63 -12.38 -7.70
N ILE A 144 0.54 -11.63 -7.56
CA ILE A 144 0.53 -10.20 -7.89
C ILE A 144 1.47 -9.43 -6.97
N ALA A 145 1.46 -9.73 -5.68
CA ALA A 145 2.40 -9.12 -4.73
C ALA A 145 3.86 -9.45 -5.08
N ARG A 146 4.16 -10.70 -5.46
CA ARG A 146 5.50 -11.12 -5.94
C ARG A 146 5.95 -10.29 -7.15
N ASN A 147 5.05 -10.05 -8.10
CA ASN A 147 5.35 -9.21 -9.27
C ASN A 147 5.62 -7.76 -8.87
N TYR A 148 4.88 -7.20 -7.90
CA TYR A 148 5.20 -5.88 -7.36
C TYR A 148 6.58 -5.84 -6.70
N PHE A 149 6.94 -6.83 -5.88
CA PHE A 149 8.28 -6.88 -5.27
C PHE A 149 9.39 -7.05 -6.30
N LYS A 150 9.14 -7.77 -7.41
CA LYS A 150 10.06 -7.83 -8.54
C LYS A 150 10.27 -6.46 -9.19
N GLU A 151 9.20 -5.71 -9.42
CA GLU A 151 9.27 -4.36 -9.97
C GLU A 151 9.94 -3.38 -8.98
N ILE A 152 9.65 -3.47 -7.68
CA ILE A 152 10.36 -2.71 -6.64
C ILE A 152 11.86 -2.98 -6.71
N SER A 153 12.25 -4.26 -6.77
CA SER A 153 13.67 -4.63 -6.93
C SER A 153 14.28 -4.07 -8.21
N ARG A 154 13.53 -4.04 -9.33
CA ARG A 154 14.01 -3.50 -10.61
C ARG A 154 14.29 -1.99 -10.52
N VAL A 155 13.36 -1.22 -9.94
CA VAL A 155 13.47 0.25 -9.90
C VAL A 155 14.39 0.76 -8.80
N LEU A 156 14.60 0.00 -7.72
CA LEU A 156 15.51 0.36 -6.64
C LEU A 156 16.96 0.32 -7.12
N LYS A 157 17.70 1.37 -6.81
CA LYS A 157 19.16 1.41 -6.91
C LYS A 157 19.78 0.43 -5.91
N ARG A 158 21.00 0.01 -6.18
CA ARG A 158 21.80 -0.77 -5.23
C ARG A 158 21.91 -0.04 -3.89
N ASN A 159 21.83 -0.76 -2.78
CA ASN A 159 21.74 -0.24 -1.41
C ASN A 159 20.49 0.61 -1.12
N GLY A 160 19.57 0.76 -2.06
CA GLY A 160 18.27 1.40 -1.83
C GLY A 160 17.42 0.59 -0.86
N THR A 161 16.50 1.25 -0.15
CA THR A 161 15.65 0.61 0.86
C THR A 161 14.18 0.71 0.51
N MET A 162 13.39 -0.27 0.97
CA MET A 162 11.94 -0.18 0.92
C MET A 162 11.32 -0.30 2.30
N MET A 163 10.15 0.32 2.48
CA MET A 163 9.28 0.17 3.65
C MET A 163 7.84 -0.01 3.19
N ILE A 164 7.29 -1.21 3.35
CA ILE A 164 5.99 -1.59 2.80
C ILE A 164 5.08 -2.08 3.92
N HIS A 165 3.93 -1.42 4.11
CA HIS A 165 2.89 -1.86 5.03
C HIS A 165 2.06 -2.99 4.42
N LEU A 166 1.88 -4.09 5.19
CA LEU A 166 1.04 -5.21 4.80
C LEU A 166 0.73 -6.11 6.00
N PRO A 167 -0.44 -6.76 6.06
CA PRO A 167 -0.79 -7.66 7.15
C PRO A 167 0.05 -8.94 7.11
N ILE A 168 0.72 -9.25 8.22
CA ILE A 168 1.63 -10.39 8.34
C ILE A 168 1.07 -11.39 9.34
N TYR A 169 1.23 -12.69 9.06
CA TYR A 169 0.93 -13.74 10.00
C TYR A 169 2.02 -14.82 10.04
N LYS A 170 2.17 -15.47 11.18
CA LYS A 170 3.02 -16.66 11.35
C LYS A 170 2.16 -17.84 11.75
N TRP A 171 2.29 -18.95 11.02
CA TRP A 171 1.66 -20.19 11.45
C TRP A 171 2.40 -20.79 12.63
N PRO A 172 1.68 -21.24 13.67
CA PRO A 172 2.29 -22.10 14.70
C PRO A 172 2.79 -23.37 14.01
N SER A 173 4.05 -23.73 14.24
CA SER A 173 4.70 -24.89 13.60
C SER A 173 4.01 -26.23 13.87
N SER A 174 3.17 -26.32 14.92
CA SER A 174 2.49 -27.54 15.39
C SER A 174 1.06 -27.74 14.87
N SER A 175 0.50 -26.87 14.02
CA SER A 175 -0.94 -26.87 13.79
C SER A 175 -1.36 -27.13 12.33
N ARG A 176 -1.28 -28.41 11.89
CA ARG A 176 -1.93 -28.82 10.62
C ARG A 176 -3.43 -28.51 10.60
N GLY A 177 -4.13 -28.63 11.74
CA GLY A 177 -5.56 -28.32 11.86
C GLY A 177 -5.90 -26.85 11.66
N PHE A 178 -5.05 -25.94 12.11
CA PHE A 178 -5.25 -24.50 11.90
C PHE A 178 -5.09 -24.09 10.43
N LYS A 179 -4.17 -24.71 9.68
CA LYS A 179 -4.03 -24.47 8.24
C LYS A 179 -5.30 -24.82 7.47
N GLN A 180 -5.93 -25.95 7.83
CA GLN A 180 -7.19 -26.39 7.23
C GLN A 180 -8.35 -25.47 7.58
N LEU A 181 -8.48 -25.07 8.86
CA LEU A 181 -9.52 -24.14 9.31
C LEU A 181 -9.40 -22.76 8.64
N TYR A 182 -8.17 -22.27 8.52
CA TYR A 182 -7.91 -21.02 7.79
C TYR A 182 -8.24 -21.12 6.30
N ALA A 183 -7.86 -22.21 5.65
CA ALA A 183 -8.19 -22.44 4.24
C ALA A 183 -9.72 -22.44 4.02
N ILE A 184 -10.48 -23.09 4.90
CA ILE A 184 -11.95 -23.10 4.87
C ILE A 184 -12.50 -21.69 5.13
N ARG A 185 -11.99 -20.97 6.13
CA ARG A 185 -12.43 -19.62 6.46
C ARG A 185 -12.09 -18.63 5.33
N LYS A 186 -10.94 -18.79 4.70
CA LYS A 186 -10.52 -18.03 3.52
C LYS A 186 -11.44 -18.32 2.33
N GLN A 187 -11.74 -19.59 2.03
CA GLN A 187 -12.69 -19.94 0.96
C GLN A 187 -14.07 -19.33 1.19
N LEU A 188 -14.59 -19.38 2.42
CA LEU A 188 -15.87 -18.75 2.76
C LEU A 188 -15.83 -17.22 2.62
N SER A 189 -14.71 -16.59 3.00
CA SER A 189 -14.49 -15.15 2.79
C SER A 189 -14.44 -14.80 1.31
N ASP A 190 -13.74 -15.59 0.50
CA ASP A 190 -13.61 -15.38 -0.95
C ASP A 190 -14.94 -15.57 -1.68
N VAL A 191 -15.77 -16.53 -1.25
CA VAL A 191 -17.15 -16.73 -1.77
C VAL A 191 -18.02 -15.53 -1.42
N ARG A 192 -18.01 -15.05 -0.15
CA ARG A 192 -18.75 -13.84 0.24
C ARG A 192 -18.29 -12.60 -0.51
N ALA A 193 -16.99 -12.43 -0.70
CA ALA A 193 -16.42 -11.33 -1.47
C ALA A 193 -16.81 -11.44 -2.95
N SER A 194 -16.87 -12.66 -3.52
CA SER A 194 -17.34 -12.91 -4.89
C SER A 194 -18.81 -12.55 -5.05
N MET A 195 -19.68 -12.97 -4.14
CA MET A 195 -21.11 -12.62 -4.16
C MET A 195 -21.33 -11.11 -4.06
N ARG A 196 -20.60 -10.42 -3.17
CA ARG A 196 -20.66 -8.96 -3.07
C ARG A 196 -20.16 -8.27 -4.34
N ARG A 197 -19.12 -8.79 -5.00
CA ARG A 197 -18.63 -8.28 -6.30
C ARG A 197 -19.69 -8.39 -7.39
N SER A 198 -20.38 -9.53 -7.50
CA SER A 198 -21.49 -9.70 -8.45
C SER A 198 -22.58 -8.67 -8.20
N LEU A 199 -22.94 -8.42 -6.94
CA LEU A 199 -23.93 -7.37 -6.61
C LEU A 199 -23.46 -5.97 -7.04
N MET A 200 -22.15 -5.67 -6.91
CA MET A 200 -21.60 -4.38 -7.37
C MET A 200 -21.57 -4.26 -8.90
N GLU A 201 -21.33 -5.36 -9.63
CA GLU A 201 -21.40 -5.38 -11.11
C GLU A 201 -22.81 -5.05 -11.61
N PHE A 202 -23.84 -5.36 -10.83
CA PHE A 202 -25.24 -4.98 -11.08
C PHE A 202 -25.61 -3.59 -10.49
N GLY A 203 -24.65 -2.80 -10.03
CA GLY A 203 -24.92 -1.48 -9.44
C GLY A 203 -25.48 -1.52 -8.01
N LEU A 204 -25.50 -2.70 -7.39
CA LEU A 204 -26.02 -2.91 -6.03
C LEU A 204 -24.85 -3.09 -5.05
N GLY A 205 -24.59 -2.10 -4.21
CA GLY A 205 -23.66 -2.18 -3.08
C GLY A 205 -22.47 -1.22 -3.12
N LYS A 206 -21.80 -1.07 -1.96
CA LYS A 206 -20.59 -0.24 -1.80
C LYS A 206 -19.33 -0.99 -2.26
N PRO A 207 -18.29 -0.27 -2.70
CA PRO A 207 -16.98 -0.88 -3.01
C PRO A 207 -16.45 -1.70 -1.82
N ILE A 208 -15.79 -2.83 -2.13
CA ILE A 208 -15.29 -3.77 -1.12
C ILE A 208 -13.81 -3.49 -0.88
N MET A 209 -13.40 -3.50 0.39
CA MET A 209 -11.99 -3.56 0.76
C MET A 209 -11.57 -5.01 0.99
N ARG A 210 -10.58 -5.47 0.23
CA ARG A 210 -10.01 -6.81 0.34
C ARG A 210 -9.00 -6.89 1.48
N GLY A 211 -8.74 -8.09 1.97
CA GLY A 211 -7.67 -8.36 2.92
C GLY A 211 -6.80 -9.52 2.44
N LEU A 212 -5.64 -9.24 1.85
CA LEU A 212 -4.59 -10.22 1.59
C LEU A 212 -3.62 -10.24 2.77
N TRP A 213 -3.33 -11.43 3.30
CA TRP A 213 -2.43 -11.64 4.41
C TRP A 213 -1.17 -12.38 3.95
N TYR A 214 -0.03 -11.99 4.46
CA TYR A 214 1.29 -12.49 4.06
C TYR A 214 1.86 -13.41 5.14
N PRO A 215 2.22 -14.67 4.80
CA PRO A 215 2.98 -15.49 5.73
C PRO A 215 4.39 -14.94 5.90
N VAL A 216 4.91 -14.96 7.13
CA VAL A 216 6.29 -14.51 7.41
C VAL A 216 7.30 -15.18 6.49
N ASP A 217 7.14 -16.49 6.23
CA ASP A 217 8.04 -17.28 5.40
C ASP A 217 8.13 -16.74 3.95
N PHE A 218 7.06 -16.09 3.45
CA PHE A 218 7.04 -15.48 2.10
C PHE A 218 8.20 -14.50 1.91
N PHE A 219 8.50 -13.66 2.90
CA PHE A 219 9.55 -12.65 2.76
C PHE A 219 10.95 -13.29 2.77
N TYR A 220 11.21 -14.22 3.70
CA TYR A 220 12.51 -14.89 3.81
C TYR A 220 12.80 -15.88 2.67
N GLU A 221 11.77 -16.38 2.00
CA GLU A 221 11.93 -17.27 0.84
C GLU A 221 12.02 -16.52 -0.49
N GLU A 222 11.24 -15.44 -0.67
CA GLU A 222 11.14 -14.75 -1.96
C GLU A 222 12.09 -13.56 -2.10
N PHE A 223 12.31 -12.79 -1.03
CA PHE A 223 13.10 -11.57 -1.12
C PHE A 223 14.57 -11.80 -1.51
N PRO A 224 15.27 -12.81 -0.97
CA PRO A 224 16.63 -13.10 -1.42
C PRO A 224 16.71 -13.43 -2.91
N LYS A 225 15.72 -14.14 -3.47
CA LYS A 225 15.64 -14.46 -4.90
C LYS A 225 15.45 -13.20 -5.77
N LEU A 226 14.86 -12.16 -5.20
CA LEU A 226 14.67 -10.86 -5.85
C LEU A 226 15.83 -9.88 -5.62
N GLY A 227 16.89 -10.33 -4.92
CA GLY A 227 18.06 -9.54 -4.61
C GLY A 227 17.83 -8.53 -3.49
N PHE A 228 16.93 -8.83 -2.57
CA PHE A 228 16.82 -8.12 -1.30
C PHE A 228 17.57 -8.85 -0.21
N ASP A 229 18.26 -8.10 0.62
CA ASP A 229 18.90 -8.54 1.85
C ASP A 229 18.43 -7.68 3.03
N ASP A 230 19.00 -7.91 4.23
CA ASP A 230 18.73 -7.13 5.45
C ASP A 230 17.22 -6.99 5.71
N ILE A 231 16.49 -8.12 5.69
CA ILE A 231 15.04 -8.15 5.81
C ILE A 231 14.64 -7.97 7.27
N GLU A 232 13.89 -6.90 7.58
CA GLU A 232 13.29 -6.65 8.89
C GLU A 232 11.76 -6.64 8.79
N ILE A 233 11.11 -7.28 9.75
CA ILE A 233 9.66 -7.14 9.97
C ILE A 233 9.48 -6.31 11.24
N SER A 234 8.97 -5.11 11.09
CA SER A 234 8.74 -4.17 12.17
C SER A 234 7.24 -3.98 12.40
N MET A 235 6.82 -4.02 13.66
CA MET A 235 5.44 -3.74 14.06
C MET A 235 5.44 -2.64 15.11
N PHE A 236 4.73 -1.57 14.83
CA PHE A 236 4.62 -0.45 15.76
C PHE A 236 3.23 0.19 15.68
N VAL A 237 2.89 0.93 16.71
CA VAL A 237 1.62 1.64 16.84
C VAL A 237 1.79 3.06 16.35
N THR A 238 0.89 3.54 15.49
CA THR A 238 0.87 4.95 15.12
C THR A 238 0.08 5.78 16.14
N LYS A 239 0.51 7.02 16.34
CA LYS A 239 -0.16 7.94 17.26
C LYS A 239 -1.55 8.37 16.77
N SER A 240 -1.81 8.22 15.47
CA SER A 240 -3.04 8.66 14.84
C SER A 240 -4.26 7.83 15.23
N ASN A 241 -4.12 6.50 15.33
CA ASN A 241 -5.25 5.59 15.60
C ASN A 241 -4.98 4.56 16.69
N ASN A 242 -3.76 4.48 17.21
CA ASN A 242 -3.36 3.51 18.22
C ASN A 242 -3.41 2.03 17.73
N ASP A 243 -3.48 1.81 16.41
CA ASP A 243 -3.48 0.48 15.82
C ASP A 243 -2.05 0.01 15.48
N PRO A 244 -1.75 -1.29 15.63
CA PRO A 244 -0.45 -1.83 15.23
C PRO A 244 -0.36 -1.94 13.71
N HIS A 245 0.72 -1.38 13.16
CA HIS A 245 1.03 -1.40 11.73
C HIS A 245 2.25 -2.29 11.47
N PRO A 246 2.07 -3.46 10.81
CA PRO A 246 3.18 -4.29 10.39
C PRO A 246 3.78 -3.79 9.08
N PHE A 247 5.09 -3.62 9.07
CA PHE A 247 5.88 -3.26 7.91
C PHE A 247 6.94 -4.32 7.62
N VAL A 248 7.21 -4.58 6.35
CA VAL A 248 8.43 -5.22 5.90
C VAL A 248 9.38 -4.14 5.37
N LEU A 249 10.62 -4.20 5.83
CA LEU A 249 11.72 -3.37 5.36
C LEU A 249 12.77 -4.30 4.75
N ALA A 250 13.38 -3.88 3.66
CA ALA A 250 14.47 -4.61 3.04
C ALA A 250 15.37 -3.67 2.24
N ARG A 251 16.60 -4.11 2.02
CA ARG A 251 17.62 -3.39 1.26
C ARG A 251 17.90 -4.12 -0.06
N LYS A 252 18.12 -3.37 -1.12
CA LYS A 252 18.56 -3.92 -2.41
C LYS A 252 20.07 -4.18 -2.36
N GLY A 253 20.48 -5.43 -2.51
CA GLY A 253 21.88 -5.87 -2.59
C GLY A 253 22.60 -5.46 -3.87
#